data_74adc2ad7430d2dd3b237c6bd8fc411f
#
_entry.id   74adc2ad7430d2dd3b237c6bd8fc411f
#
_cell.length_a   1.000
_cell.length_b   1.000
_cell.length_c   1.000
_cell.angle_alpha   90.00
_cell.angle_beta   90.00
_cell.angle_gamma   90.00
#
_symmetry.space_group_name_H-M   'P 1'
#
loop_
_entity.id
_entity.type
_entity.pdbx_description
1 polymer ?
#
loop_
_entity_poly.entity_id
_entity_poly.type
_entity_poly.pdbx_seq_one_letter_code
_entity_poly.pdbx_strand_id
1 'polypeptide(L)'
;MIDFLIVGHGLAGSVIAHMLLERGQQVMVLADKSPHSASKVAAGLINPLIGPKFNAPLHLEDCLTESRNFFRSFEKEAGNSLYKEFHLHRIFVSEKQQKLWLEKSKNSAFSRYARSVETRNS
;
A
#
# COMPACT_ATOMS: atom_id res chain seq x y z
N MET A 1 32.85 -4.31 5.12
CA MET A 1 32.74 -2.99 4.41
C MET A 1 31.23 -2.75 4.26
N ILE A 2 30.71 -1.55 4.52
CA ILE A 2 29.29 -1.26 4.33
C ILE A 2 29.03 -1.06 2.84
N ASP A 3 28.05 -1.80 2.28
CA ASP A 3 27.71 -1.72 0.86
C ASP A 3 26.67 -0.63 0.60
N PHE A 4 25.71 -0.46 1.52
CA PHE A 4 24.61 0.52 1.38
C PHE A 4 24.38 1.32 2.65
N LEU A 5 24.17 2.64 2.48
CA LEU A 5 23.69 3.53 3.53
C LEU A 5 22.26 3.94 3.20
N ILE A 6 21.32 3.61 4.09
CA ILE A 6 19.90 4.00 3.97
C ILE A 6 19.64 5.15 4.94
N VAL A 7 19.18 6.26 4.42
CA VAL A 7 18.77 7.41 5.23
C VAL A 7 17.26 7.41 5.40
N GLY A 8 16.82 7.19 6.63
CA GLY A 8 15.41 7.08 7.01
C GLY A 8 14.97 5.63 7.28
N HIS A 9 14.32 5.41 8.42
CA HIS A 9 13.81 4.12 8.87
C HIS A 9 12.25 4.13 8.92
N GLY A 10 11.65 4.68 7.87
CA GLY A 10 10.23 4.54 7.60
C GLY A 10 9.95 3.24 6.84
N LEU A 11 8.72 3.04 6.38
CA LEU A 11 8.32 1.82 5.64
C LEU A 11 9.25 1.52 4.46
N ALA A 12 9.51 2.50 3.60
CA ALA A 12 10.37 2.30 2.43
C ALA A 12 11.81 1.91 2.80
N GLY A 13 12.41 2.65 3.75
CA GLY A 13 13.78 2.34 4.21
C GLY A 13 13.89 0.97 4.87
N SER A 14 12.88 0.56 5.64
CA SER A 14 12.84 -0.76 6.27
C SER A 14 12.71 -1.88 5.23
N VAL A 15 11.83 -1.72 4.24
CA VAL A 15 11.66 -2.71 3.16
C VAL A 15 12.95 -2.86 2.35
N ILE A 16 13.56 -1.75 1.93
CA ILE A 16 14.83 -1.78 1.17
C ILE A 16 15.94 -2.40 1.99
N ALA A 17 16.06 -2.05 3.29
CA ALA A 17 17.08 -2.63 4.16
C ALA A 17 16.92 -4.16 4.24
N HIS A 18 15.71 -4.64 4.48
CA HIS A 18 15.42 -6.08 4.55
C HIS A 18 15.77 -6.79 3.24
N MET A 19 15.32 -6.27 2.11
CA MET A 19 15.61 -6.85 0.79
C MET A 19 17.10 -6.90 0.44
N LEU A 20 17.88 -5.92 0.89
CA LEU A 20 19.33 -5.91 0.71
C LEU A 20 20.03 -6.92 1.63
N LEU A 21 19.59 -7.03 2.88
CA LEU A 21 20.09 -8.01 3.83
C LEU A 21 19.83 -9.45 3.36
N GLU A 22 18.63 -9.74 2.82
CA GLU A 22 18.33 -11.04 2.21
C GLU A 22 19.26 -11.39 1.03
N ARG A 23 19.82 -10.37 0.37
CA ARG A 23 20.80 -10.53 -0.72
C ARG A 23 22.25 -10.58 -0.21
N GLY A 24 22.46 -10.68 1.09
CA GLY A 24 23.78 -10.77 1.70
C GLY A 24 24.55 -9.44 1.71
N GLN A 25 23.88 -8.31 1.46
CA GLN A 25 24.53 -7.00 1.47
C GLN A 25 24.67 -6.47 2.90
N GLN A 26 25.74 -5.73 3.16
CA GLN A 26 25.94 -5.05 4.43
C GLN A 26 25.32 -3.66 4.42
N VAL A 27 24.29 -3.46 5.24
CA VAL A 27 23.48 -2.26 5.24
C VAL A 27 23.65 -1.49 6.55
N MET A 28 23.86 -0.18 6.44
CA MET A 28 23.75 0.77 7.54
C MET A 28 22.49 1.59 7.37
N VAL A 29 21.69 1.70 8.44
CA VAL A 29 20.49 2.56 8.46
C VAL A 29 20.73 3.75 9.39
N LEU A 30 20.64 4.95 8.84
CA LEU A 30 20.68 6.20 9.58
C LEU A 30 19.26 6.75 9.72
N ALA A 31 18.76 6.86 10.94
CA ALA A 31 17.40 7.32 11.19
C ALA A 31 17.33 8.23 12.41
N ASP A 32 16.41 9.18 12.36
CA ASP A 32 16.01 9.97 13.52
C ASP A 32 15.17 9.13 14.49
N LYS A 33 15.33 9.38 15.79
CA LYS A 33 14.53 8.74 16.85
C LYS A 33 13.13 9.34 17.01
N SER A 34 12.67 10.16 16.06
CA SER A 34 11.36 10.79 16.12
C SER A 34 10.25 9.75 16.32
N PRO A 35 9.40 9.87 17.35
CA PRO A 35 8.26 9.01 17.58
C PRO A 35 7.14 9.21 16.55
N HIS A 36 7.15 10.32 15.82
CA HIS A 36 6.07 10.77 14.91
C HIS A 36 6.38 10.54 13.43
N SER A 37 7.02 9.44 13.08
CA SER A 37 7.19 9.12 11.65
C SER A 37 5.85 8.75 11.03
N ALA A 38 5.62 9.19 9.77
CA ALA A 38 4.38 8.92 9.03
C ALA A 38 4.03 7.42 9.01
N SER A 39 5.03 6.56 8.87
CA SER A 39 4.83 5.10 8.85
C SER A 39 4.35 4.52 10.18
N LYS A 40 4.67 5.16 11.32
CA LYS A 40 4.25 4.70 12.66
C LYS A 40 2.81 5.09 12.97
N VAL A 41 2.33 6.20 12.41
CA VAL A 41 0.96 6.71 12.65
C VAL A 41 -0.02 6.33 11.54
N ALA A 42 0.48 5.77 10.43
CA ALA A 42 -0.35 5.32 9.33
C ALA A 42 -1.19 4.09 9.73
N ALA A 43 -2.38 4.00 9.15
CA ALA A 43 -3.28 2.86 9.39
C ALA A 43 -2.85 1.55 8.70
N GLY A 44 -1.74 1.54 7.96
CA GLY A 44 -1.23 0.38 7.25
C GLY A 44 -2.09 -0.07 6.05
N LEU A 45 -2.93 0.82 5.52
CA LEU A 45 -3.81 0.50 4.40
C LEU A 45 -3.11 0.69 3.06
N ILE A 46 -3.16 -0.35 2.22
CA ILE A 46 -2.80 -0.25 0.80
C ILE A 46 -4.09 -0.04 0.02
N ASN A 47 -4.31 1.19 -0.44
CA ASN A 47 -5.48 1.54 -1.23
C ASN A 47 -5.08 1.68 -2.71
N PRO A 48 -5.60 0.81 -3.61
CA PRO A 48 -5.25 0.86 -5.03
C PRO A 48 -5.74 2.11 -5.76
N LEU A 49 -6.78 2.75 -5.26
CA LEU A 49 -7.38 3.93 -5.89
C LEU A 49 -7.18 5.17 -5.03
N ILE A 50 -6.32 6.08 -5.48
CA ILE A 50 -5.90 7.26 -4.71
C ILE A 50 -6.60 8.54 -5.14
N GLY A 51 -6.72 9.43 -4.15
CA GLY A 51 -7.23 10.79 -4.32
C GLY A 51 -8.73 10.88 -4.63
N PRO A 52 -9.23 12.11 -4.81
CA PRO A 52 -10.63 12.38 -5.06
C PRO A 52 -11.09 11.97 -6.46
N LYS A 53 -10.15 11.75 -7.36
CA LYS A 53 -10.41 11.31 -8.75
C LYS A 53 -10.30 9.80 -8.94
N PHE A 54 -10.06 9.03 -7.89
CA PHE A 54 -9.91 7.56 -7.93
C PHE A 54 -8.91 7.08 -8.99
N ASN A 55 -7.75 7.69 -9.02
CA ASN A 55 -6.72 7.31 -9.98
C ASN A 55 -5.97 6.08 -9.52
N ALA A 56 -5.74 5.16 -10.44
CA ALA A 56 -4.79 4.08 -10.22
C ALA A 56 -3.36 4.60 -10.45
N PRO A 57 -2.41 4.30 -9.57
CA PRO A 57 -1.00 4.59 -9.81
C PRO A 57 -0.47 3.86 -11.04
N LEU A 58 0.60 4.38 -11.62
CA LEU A 58 1.35 3.67 -12.64
C LEU A 58 1.90 2.36 -12.07
N HIS A 59 1.89 1.29 -12.83
CA HIS A 59 2.35 -0.05 -12.41
C HIS A 59 1.66 -0.59 -11.15
N LEU A 60 0.38 -0.25 -10.95
CA LEU A 60 -0.37 -0.67 -9.77
C LEU A 60 -0.36 -2.18 -9.54
N GLU A 61 -0.58 -2.98 -10.60
CA GLU A 61 -0.60 -4.46 -10.50
C GLU A 61 0.74 -5.02 -10.04
N ASP A 62 1.83 -4.52 -10.61
CA ASP A 62 3.17 -4.94 -10.24
C ASP A 62 3.45 -4.58 -8.77
N CYS A 63 3.11 -3.34 -8.38
CA CYS A 63 3.28 -2.88 -6.99
C CYS A 63 2.46 -3.71 -5.99
N LEU A 64 1.20 -4.06 -6.31
CA LEU A 64 0.37 -4.89 -5.44
C LEU A 64 0.90 -6.31 -5.33
N THR A 65 1.36 -6.88 -6.45
CA THR A 65 1.94 -8.22 -6.50
C THR A 65 3.22 -8.30 -5.69
N GLU A 66 4.13 -7.36 -5.90
CA GLU A 66 5.39 -7.28 -5.13
C GLU A 66 5.15 -7.03 -3.64
N SER A 67 4.22 -6.15 -3.30
CA SER A 67 3.85 -5.92 -1.89
C SER A 67 3.32 -7.19 -1.24
N ARG A 68 2.43 -7.92 -1.93
CA ARG A 68 1.88 -9.19 -1.43
C ARG A 68 2.97 -10.22 -1.21
N ASN A 69 3.86 -10.39 -2.20
CA ASN A 69 4.96 -11.34 -2.14
C ASN A 69 5.91 -11.01 -0.97
N PHE A 70 6.28 -9.75 -0.85
CA PHE A 70 7.16 -9.27 0.21
C PHE A 70 6.56 -9.55 1.60
N PHE A 71 5.33 -9.09 1.86
CA PHE A 71 4.72 -9.26 3.18
C PHE A 71 4.46 -10.72 3.53
N ARG A 72 4.06 -11.56 2.57
CA ARG A 72 3.87 -12.99 2.80
C ARG A 72 5.19 -13.74 3.06
N SER A 73 6.29 -13.31 2.42
CA SER A 73 7.62 -13.84 2.75
C SER A 73 8.00 -13.45 4.17
N PHE A 74 7.87 -12.18 4.50
CA PHE A 74 8.19 -11.64 5.81
C PHE A 74 7.34 -12.24 6.95
N GLU A 75 6.06 -12.56 6.69
CA GLU A 75 5.19 -13.27 7.65
C GLU A 75 5.77 -14.61 8.12
N LYS A 76 6.42 -15.35 7.21
CA LYS A 76 7.03 -16.65 7.52
C LYS A 76 8.19 -16.49 8.50
N GLU A 77 8.96 -15.43 8.36
CA GLU A 77 10.09 -15.13 9.26
C GLU A 77 9.61 -14.57 10.60
N ALA A 78 8.63 -13.66 10.55
CA ALA A 78 8.10 -12.99 11.73
C ALA A 78 7.19 -13.88 12.59
N GLY A 79 6.67 -14.98 12.04
CA GLY A 79 5.74 -15.88 12.72
C GLY A 79 4.36 -15.28 13.00
N ASN A 80 4.03 -14.15 12.36
CA ASN A 80 2.77 -13.43 12.57
C ASN A 80 2.13 -13.06 11.22
N SER A 81 0.79 -13.04 11.17
CA SER A 81 0.07 -12.55 10.00
C SER A 81 0.07 -11.02 9.96
N LEU A 82 0.66 -10.47 8.91
CA LEU A 82 0.84 -9.03 8.72
C LEU A 82 0.02 -8.48 7.55
N TYR A 83 -0.25 -9.32 6.55
CA TYR A 83 -0.93 -8.91 5.32
C TYR A 83 -2.31 -9.55 5.21
N LYS A 84 -3.35 -8.72 5.16
CA LYS A 84 -4.74 -9.16 5.00
C LYS A 84 -5.41 -8.43 3.85
N GLU A 85 -6.09 -9.17 3.01
CA GLU A 85 -6.94 -8.61 1.96
C GLU A 85 -8.37 -8.48 2.47
N PHE A 86 -8.99 -7.33 2.26
CA PHE A 86 -10.37 -7.07 2.65
C PHE A 86 -11.02 -6.05 1.72
N HIS A 87 -12.33 -5.97 1.75
CA HIS A 87 -13.08 -5.00 0.97
C HIS A 87 -13.13 -3.66 1.70
N LEU A 88 -12.63 -2.61 1.07
CA LEU A 88 -12.73 -1.25 1.59
C LEU A 88 -14.02 -0.60 1.08
N HIS A 89 -14.92 -0.26 1.99
CA HIS A 89 -16.10 0.52 1.65
C HIS A 89 -15.76 2.01 1.66
N ARG A 90 -16.03 2.66 0.52
CA ARG A 90 -15.80 4.09 0.38
C ARG A 90 -17.11 4.84 0.38
N ILE A 91 -17.28 5.75 1.33
CA ILE A 91 -18.44 6.64 1.39
C ILE A 91 -18.17 7.84 0.49
N PHE A 92 -19.08 8.15 -0.41
CA PHE A 92 -19.00 9.35 -1.24
C PHE A 92 -19.54 10.55 -0.49
N VAL A 93 -18.76 11.63 -0.48
CA VAL A 93 -19.14 12.88 0.18
C VAL A 93 -19.92 13.83 -0.75
N SER A 94 -20.09 13.47 -2.03
CA SER A 94 -20.85 14.25 -2.99
C SER A 94 -21.36 13.40 -4.17
N GLU A 95 -22.47 13.82 -4.77
CA GLU A 95 -23.00 13.20 -6.00
C GLU A 95 -21.99 13.23 -7.14
N LYS A 96 -21.15 14.25 -7.21
CA LYS A 96 -20.08 14.34 -8.22
C LYS A 96 -19.09 13.18 -8.09
N GLN A 97 -18.72 12.81 -6.88
CA GLN A 97 -17.83 11.66 -6.65
C GLN A 97 -18.51 10.34 -7.01
N GLN A 98 -19.80 10.20 -6.67
CA GLN A 98 -20.59 9.03 -7.02
C GLN A 98 -20.71 8.86 -8.54
N LYS A 99 -21.06 9.92 -9.26
CA LYS A 99 -21.13 9.91 -10.74
C LYS A 99 -19.79 9.53 -11.37
N LEU A 100 -18.70 10.13 -10.89
CA LEU A 100 -17.35 9.81 -11.37
C LEU A 100 -16.97 8.35 -11.12
N TRP A 101 -17.32 7.79 -9.97
CA TRP A 101 -17.09 6.38 -9.65
C TRP A 101 -17.87 5.46 -10.59
N LEU A 102 -19.16 5.71 -10.80
CA LEU A 102 -20.00 4.93 -11.68
C LEU A 102 -19.51 4.99 -13.14
N GLU A 103 -19.04 6.15 -13.59
CA GLU A 103 -18.43 6.29 -14.92
C GLU A 103 -17.16 5.46 -15.05
N LYS A 104 -16.24 5.58 -14.10
CA LYS A 104 -14.98 4.82 -14.09
C LYS A 104 -15.20 3.33 -13.94
N SER A 105 -16.22 2.90 -13.20
CA SER A 105 -16.54 1.48 -13.01
C SER A 105 -16.95 0.75 -14.30
N LYS A 106 -17.28 1.47 -15.36
CA LYS A 106 -17.52 0.92 -16.69
C LYS A 106 -16.23 0.49 -17.40
N ASN A 107 -15.09 0.99 -16.94
CA ASN A 107 -13.79 0.61 -17.49
C ASN A 107 -13.31 -0.69 -16.84
N SER A 108 -12.96 -1.68 -17.66
CA SER A 108 -12.52 -3.01 -17.19
C SER A 108 -11.27 -2.98 -16.31
N ALA A 109 -10.34 -2.07 -16.59
CA ALA A 109 -9.13 -1.91 -15.77
C ALA A 109 -9.45 -1.36 -14.38
N PHE A 110 -10.43 -0.46 -14.27
CA PHE A 110 -10.88 0.09 -12.99
C PHE A 110 -11.73 -0.89 -12.20
N SER A 111 -12.63 -1.64 -12.87
CA SER A 111 -13.56 -2.57 -12.21
C SER A 111 -12.88 -3.74 -11.50
N ARG A 112 -11.61 -4.01 -11.79
CA ARG A 112 -10.79 -4.96 -11.03
C ARG A 112 -10.62 -4.56 -9.57
N TYR A 113 -10.57 -3.26 -9.29
CA TYR A 113 -10.31 -2.71 -7.95
C TYR A 113 -11.55 -2.14 -7.28
N ALA A 114 -12.62 -1.89 -8.07
CA ALA A 114 -13.79 -1.19 -7.61
C ALA A 114 -15.06 -1.89 -8.07
N ARG A 115 -15.91 -2.27 -7.12
CA ARG A 115 -17.26 -2.76 -7.39
C ARG A 115 -18.26 -1.69 -7.00
N SER A 116 -19.34 -1.56 -7.77
CA SER A 116 -20.48 -0.74 -7.35
C SER A 116 -21.13 -1.39 -6.15
N VAL A 117 -21.28 -0.66 -5.07
CA VAL A 117 -22.10 -1.08 -3.95
C VAL A 117 -23.52 -0.60 -4.24
N GLU A 118 -24.51 -1.45 -4.06
CA GLU A 118 -25.91 -1.08 -4.11
C GLU A 118 -26.18 0.05 -3.10
N THR A 119 -26.79 1.13 -3.57
CA THR A 119 -27.34 2.17 -2.71
C THR A 119 -28.48 1.55 -1.90
N ARG A 120 -28.29 1.33 -0.61
CA ARG A 120 -29.42 1.15 0.30
C ARG A 120 -30.13 2.49 0.35
N ASN A 121 -31.28 2.57 -0.31
CA ASN A 121 -32.23 3.63 -0.06
C ASN A 121 -32.74 3.43 1.38
N SER A 122 -32.46 4.39 2.24
CA SER A 122 -33.08 4.54 3.57
C SER A 122 -34.44 5.14 3.39
#